data_dcdd24074fa2082ef0fd9e3927c5f414
#
_entry.id   dcdd24074fa2082ef0fd9e3927c5f414
#
_cell.length_a   1.000
_cell.length_b   1.000
_cell.length_c   1.000
_cell.angle_alpha   90.00
_cell.angle_beta   90.00
_cell.angle_gamma   90.00
#
_symmetry.space_group_name_H-M   'P 1'
#
loop_
_entity.id
_entity.type
_entity.pdbx_description
1 polymer ?
#
loop_
_entity_poly.entity_id
_entity_poly.type
_entity_poly.pdbx_seq_one_letter_code
_entity_poly.pdbx_strand_id
1 'polypeptide(L)'
;MCGKSGAADMKPDTSTAAQPRRQRAAQDPLWLRVLLTAMALAIVGILIFLPILHVFVHAFSEGPFRYLEHLFGDSPNRDAILTTLSVAPRAVILNLVFGVSAAWLIARFRFPGRTLLLTMVDLPFAISPVVVGLALVLLYGNQGLLGPRLSSAGITVLFNTPALVLATTFVTLPFIVRELIPLMESVGPDEELAALSLGASGWQMFWLVTLPGLRLGLLYGIILCSARAVGEFGAVYVVSGRIAGRGQTIPLRVEQLFQQYQSPADFALASILTGIALASLFARRLLESASGPRKIPSATTSGDAA
;
A
#
# COMPACT_ATOMS: atom_id res chain seq x y z
N MET A 1 62.42 -59.05 11.02
CA MET A 1 63.13 -57.83 11.37
C MET A 1 62.28 -56.61 10.93
N CYS A 2 61.94 -55.92 11.88
CA CYS A 2 60.99 -54.84 12.04
C CYS A 2 61.43 -53.58 11.36
N GLY A 3 60.58 -52.88 10.58
CA GLY A 3 60.76 -51.60 10.06
C GLY A 3 59.50 -50.74 10.24
N LYS A 4 59.50 -49.93 11.29
CA LYS A 4 58.45 -48.93 11.57
C LYS A 4 58.51 -47.78 10.55
N SER A 5 57.47 -47.59 9.78
CA SER A 5 57.22 -46.38 8.98
C SER A 5 56.38 -45.41 9.79
N GLY A 6 56.90 -44.19 10.00
CA GLY A 6 56.22 -43.11 10.73
C GLY A 6 55.10 -42.49 9.91
N ALA A 7 53.93 -42.50 10.47
CA ALA A 7 52.80 -41.71 9.98
C ALA A 7 53.02 -40.25 10.37
N ALA A 8 53.19 -39.40 9.38
CA ALA A 8 53.20 -37.93 9.55
C ALA A 8 51.77 -37.43 9.79
N ASP A 9 51.59 -36.86 10.95
CA ASP A 9 50.36 -36.23 11.43
C ASP A 9 50.14 -34.94 10.62
N MET A 10 49.30 -34.99 9.58
CA MET A 10 48.93 -33.84 8.76
C MET A 10 47.70 -33.20 9.40
N LYS A 11 47.92 -32.26 10.30
CA LYS A 11 46.85 -31.36 10.81
C LYS A 11 46.25 -30.58 9.63
N PRO A 12 44.92 -30.58 9.46
CA PRO A 12 44.29 -29.71 8.50
C PRO A 12 44.35 -28.25 9.00
N ASP A 13 44.95 -27.39 8.17
CA ASP A 13 45.06 -25.99 8.40
C ASP A 13 43.67 -25.31 8.25
N THR A 14 42.95 -25.14 9.36
CA THR A 14 41.64 -24.50 9.42
C THR A 14 41.77 -23.01 9.76
N SER A 15 42.42 -22.21 8.93
CA SER A 15 42.43 -20.77 9.14
C SER A 15 42.36 -19.97 7.85
N THR A 16 41.24 -20.11 7.13
CA THR A 16 40.84 -19.06 6.19
C THR A 16 39.31 -18.95 6.21
N ALA A 17 38.78 -18.65 7.40
CA ALA A 17 37.40 -18.17 7.51
C ALA A 17 37.35 -16.76 6.94
N ALA A 18 36.75 -16.63 5.75
CA ALA A 18 36.50 -15.36 5.11
C ALA A 18 35.71 -14.45 6.06
N GLN A 19 36.32 -13.44 6.64
CA GLN A 19 35.65 -12.44 7.46
C GLN A 19 34.56 -11.73 6.63
N PRO A 20 33.35 -11.59 7.17
CA PRO A 20 32.25 -11.04 6.40
C PRO A 20 32.52 -9.58 6.03
N ARG A 21 32.20 -9.23 4.79
CA ARG A 21 32.35 -7.89 4.14
C ARG A 21 31.79 -6.70 4.94
N ARG A 22 31.16 -6.93 6.11
CA ARG A 22 30.59 -5.88 6.97
C ARG A 22 31.63 -4.92 7.61
N GLN A 23 32.92 -5.30 7.67
CA GLN A 23 33.92 -4.46 8.33
C GLN A 23 34.45 -3.31 7.45
N ARG A 24 34.27 -3.35 6.14
CA ARG A 24 34.72 -2.24 5.25
C ARG A 24 33.85 -0.99 5.33
N ALA A 25 32.58 -1.10 5.65
CA ALA A 25 31.67 0.05 5.82
C ALA A 25 31.97 0.89 7.07
N ALA A 26 32.80 0.36 8.01
CA ALA A 26 33.18 1.06 9.24
C ALA A 26 34.41 1.98 9.07
N GLN A 27 35.09 1.94 7.91
CA GLN A 27 36.35 2.70 7.67
C GLN A 27 36.16 4.01 6.89
N ASP A 28 34.91 4.32 6.45
CA ASP A 28 34.68 5.58 5.75
C ASP A 28 34.76 6.76 6.73
N PRO A 29 35.51 7.82 6.40
CA PRO A 29 35.68 8.96 7.27
C PRO A 29 34.31 9.60 7.59
N LEU A 30 34.08 9.95 8.86
CA LEU A 30 32.81 10.50 9.35
C LEU A 30 32.32 11.70 8.53
N TRP A 31 33.26 12.56 8.07
CA TRP A 31 32.91 13.71 7.27
C TRP A 31 32.28 13.34 5.92
N LEU A 32 32.76 12.25 5.27
CA LEU A 32 32.20 11.76 4.02
C LEU A 32 30.76 11.24 4.20
N ARG A 33 30.50 10.50 5.30
CA ARG A 33 29.14 10.02 5.65
C ARG A 33 28.21 11.19 5.92
N VAL A 34 28.67 12.16 6.71
CA VAL A 34 27.89 13.36 7.04
C VAL A 34 27.58 14.16 5.76
N LEU A 35 28.58 14.35 4.90
CA LEU A 35 28.42 15.07 3.64
C LEU A 35 27.43 14.38 2.71
N LEU A 36 27.58 13.05 2.48
CA LEU A 36 26.68 12.28 1.62
C LEU A 36 25.26 12.25 2.19
N THR A 37 25.09 12.08 3.51
CA THR A 37 23.78 12.09 4.15
C THR A 37 23.13 13.47 4.08
N ALA A 38 23.90 14.55 4.34
CA ALA A 38 23.39 15.91 4.25
C ALA A 38 23.00 16.26 2.80
N MET A 39 23.81 15.88 1.81
CA MET A 39 23.50 16.07 0.40
C MET A 39 22.24 15.31 -0.02
N ALA A 40 22.12 14.04 0.37
CA ALA A 40 20.93 13.23 0.08
C ALA A 40 19.68 13.84 0.72
N LEU A 41 19.76 14.24 2.00
CA LEU A 41 18.66 14.88 2.71
C LEU A 41 18.29 16.24 2.10
N ALA A 42 19.28 17.03 1.67
CA ALA A 42 19.04 18.30 1.01
C ALA A 42 18.33 18.12 -0.34
N ILE A 43 18.82 17.19 -1.19
CA ILE A 43 18.21 16.91 -2.49
C ILE A 43 16.77 16.41 -2.32
N VAL A 44 16.56 15.40 -1.48
CA VAL A 44 15.23 14.83 -1.22
C VAL A 44 14.31 15.87 -0.56
N GLY A 45 14.85 16.63 0.40
CA GLY A 45 14.13 17.71 1.07
C GLY A 45 13.63 18.77 0.07
N ILE A 46 14.53 19.30 -0.76
CA ILE A 46 14.15 20.31 -1.78
C ILE A 46 13.14 19.71 -2.77
N LEU A 47 13.37 18.49 -3.25
CA LEU A 47 12.50 17.85 -4.25
C LEU A 47 11.07 17.61 -3.71
N ILE A 48 10.92 17.33 -2.42
CA ILE A 48 9.61 17.07 -1.81
C ILE A 48 9.00 18.35 -1.22
N PHE A 49 9.75 19.10 -0.42
CA PHE A 49 9.21 20.26 0.30
C PHE A 49 8.86 21.45 -0.63
N LEU A 50 9.65 21.66 -1.67
CA LEU A 50 9.45 22.82 -2.53
C LEU A 50 8.13 22.72 -3.33
N PRO A 51 7.78 21.59 -3.98
CA PRO A 51 6.47 21.43 -4.62
C PRO A 51 5.30 21.49 -3.62
N ILE A 52 5.45 20.85 -2.45
CA ILE A 52 4.41 20.88 -1.42
C ILE A 52 4.17 22.31 -0.95
N LEU A 53 5.24 23.04 -0.62
CA LEU A 53 5.15 24.44 -0.20
C LEU A 53 4.48 25.31 -1.29
N HIS A 54 4.87 25.08 -2.55
CA HIS A 54 4.29 25.78 -3.69
C HIS A 54 2.77 25.56 -3.78
N VAL A 55 2.30 24.31 -3.65
CA VAL A 55 0.86 24.01 -3.63
C VAL A 55 0.14 24.77 -2.55
N PHE A 56 0.64 24.76 -1.30
CA PHE A 56 -0.01 25.49 -0.20
C PHE A 56 0.06 27.02 -0.36
N VAL A 57 1.18 27.57 -0.79
CA VAL A 57 1.33 29.02 -1.01
C VAL A 57 0.32 29.51 -2.05
N HIS A 58 0.18 28.78 -3.17
CA HIS A 58 -0.78 29.13 -4.20
C HIS A 58 -2.23 28.87 -3.79
N ALA A 59 -2.50 27.78 -3.04
CA ALA A 59 -3.83 27.49 -2.51
C ALA A 59 -4.37 28.62 -1.61
N PHE A 60 -3.49 29.29 -0.84
CA PHE A 60 -3.86 30.37 0.07
C PHE A 60 -3.53 31.77 -0.45
N SER A 61 -3.11 31.91 -1.71
CA SER A 61 -2.68 33.20 -2.30
C SER A 61 -3.77 34.30 -2.28
N GLU A 62 -5.03 33.87 -2.39
CA GLU A 62 -6.20 34.77 -2.36
C GLU A 62 -6.85 34.90 -0.97
N GLY A 63 -6.22 34.27 0.06
CA GLY A 63 -6.69 34.28 1.42
C GLY A 63 -7.62 33.10 1.78
N PRO A 64 -7.83 32.86 3.10
CA PRO A 64 -8.53 31.66 3.57
C PRO A 64 -10.03 31.65 3.20
N PHE A 65 -10.65 32.80 3.06
CA PHE A 65 -12.06 32.88 2.68
C PHE A 65 -12.26 32.41 1.22
N ARG A 66 -11.44 32.89 0.30
CA ARG A 66 -11.48 32.51 -1.12
C ARG A 66 -11.09 31.02 -1.28
N TYR A 67 -10.16 30.50 -0.46
CA TYR A 67 -9.82 29.10 -0.42
C TYR A 67 -11.05 28.22 -0.14
N LEU A 68 -11.86 28.55 0.86
CA LEU A 68 -13.10 27.84 1.16
C LEU A 68 -14.16 28.00 0.06
N GLU A 69 -14.23 29.15 -0.56
CA GLU A 69 -15.12 29.40 -1.69
C GLU A 69 -14.75 28.52 -2.90
N HIS A 70 -13.45 28.38 -3.24
CA HIS A 70 -12.98 27.47 -4.29
C HIS A 70 -13.29 26.01 -4.00
N LEU A 71 -13.30 25.61 -2.74
CA LEU A 71 -13.59 24.22 -2.35
C LEU A 71 -15.08 23.90 -2.38
N PHE A 72 -15.91 24.78 -1.83
CA PHE A 72 -17.31 24.48 -1.53
C PHE A 72 -18.31 25.36 -2.27
N GLY A 73 -17.89 26.48 -2.80
CA GLY A 73 -18.76 27.40 -3.56
C GLY A 73 -19.15 26.83 -4.91
N ASP A 74 -18.19 26.18 -5.61
CA ASP A 74 -18.46 25.57 -6.90
C ASP A 74 -19.05 24.15 -6.75
N SER A 75 -20.21 23.92 -7.36
CA SER A 75 -20.87 22.60 -7.35
C SER A 75 -19.96 21.47 -7.86
N PRO A 76 -19.22 21.60 -9.00
CA PRO A 76 -18.35 20.54 -9.48
C PRO A 76 -17.20 20.17 -8.52
N ASN A 77 -16.65 21.13 -7.77
CA ASN A 77 -15.58 20.90 -6.83
C ASN A 77 -16.10 20.12 -5.60
N ARG A 78 -17.23 20.54 -5.07
CA ARG A 78 -17.91 19.85 -3.98
C ARG A 78 -18.31 18.42 -4.38
N ASP A 79 -18.84 18.22 -5.59
CA ASP A 79 -19.21 16.91 -6.10
C ASP A 79 -18.00 15.99 -6.26
N ALA A 80 -16.84 16.54 -6.67
CA ALA A 80 -15.59 15.79 -6.75
C ALA A 80 -15.10 15.32 -5.35
N ILE A 81 -15.21 16.19 -4.34
CA ILE A 81 -14.89 15.85 -2.95
C ILE A 81 -15.82 14.74 -2.46
N LEU A 82 -17.14 14.88 -2.63
CA LEU A 82 -18.13 13.88 -2.21
C LEU A 82 -17.95 12.56 -2.94
N THR A 83 -17.65 12.59 -4.24
CA THR A 83 -17.37 11.39 -5.02
C THR A 83 -16.14 10.67 -4.49
N THR A 84 -15.05 11.39 -4.22
CA THR A 84 -13.83 10.79 -3.65
C THR A 84 -14.09 10.18 -2.28
N LEU A 85 -14.79 10.90 -1.39
CA LEU A 85 -15.19 10.41 -0.07
C LEU A 85 -16.16 9.22 -0.12
N SER A 86 -16.85 9.04 -1.22
CA SER A 86 -17.74 7.91 -1.45
C SER A 86 -17.02 6.70 -2.05
N VAL A 87 -16.11 6.93 -3.01
CA VAL A 87 -15.40 5.88 -3.75
C VAL A 87 -14.29 5.26 -2.89
N ALA A 88 -13.43 6.09 -2.27
CA ALA A 88 -12.28 5.60 -1.54
C ALA A 88 -12.64 4.67 -0.37
N PRO A 89 -13.59 4.98 0.53
CA PRO A 89 -13.97 4.06 1.60
C PRO A 89 -14.58 2.75 1.09
N ARG A 90 -15.39 2.79 0.03
CA ARG A 90 -15.96 1.58 -0.57
C ARG A 90 -14.88 0.67 -1.13
N ALA A 91 -13.88 1.24 -1.84
CA ALA A 91 -12.74 0.49 -2.34
C ALA A 91 -11.91 -0.11 -1.20
N VAL A 92 -11.68 0.64 -0.11
CA VAL A 92 -10.96 0.16 1.07
C VAL A 92 -11.72 -0.99 1.77
N ILE A 93 -13.04 -0.88 1.91
CA ILE A 93 -13.87 -1.95 2.51
C ILE A 93 -13.81 -3.22 1.65
N LEU A 94 -13.93 -3.11 0.33
CA LEU A 94 -13.78 -4.25 -0.57
C LEU A 94 -12.39 -4.87 -0.47
N ASN A 95 -11.34 -4.05 -0.47
CA ASN A 95 -9.97 -4.51 -0.30
C ASN A 95 -9.71 -5.12 1.07
N LEU A 96 -10.37 -4.65 2.11
CA LEU A 96 -10.27 -5.25 3.45
C LEU A 96 -10.83 -6.67 3.44
N VAL A 97 -12.02 -6.88 2.87
CA VAL A 97 -12.66 -8.20 2.79
C VAL A 97 -11.84 -9.16 1.93
N PHE A 98 -11.53 -8.77 0.69
CA PHE A 98 -10.77 -9.62 -0.24
C PHE A 98 -9.31 -9.78 0.19
N GLY A 99 -8.68 -8.69 0.64
CA GLY A 99 -7.27 -8.66 1.02
C GLY A 99 -6.98 -9.48 2.27
N VAL A 100 -7.82 -9.39 3.31
CA VAL A 100 -7.68 -10.22 4.51
C VAL A 100 -7.89 -11.70 4.17
N SER A 101 -8.92 -12.01 3.37
CA SER A 101 -9.21 -13.38 2.94
C SER A 101 -8.06 -13.97 2.11
N ALA A 102 -7.54 -13.20 1.14
CA ALA A 102 -6.41 -13.63 0.31
C ALA A 102 -5.12 -13.76 1.13
N ALA A 103 -4.81 -12.81 2.01
CA ALA A 103 -3.63 -12.86 2.86
C ALA A 103 -3.66 -14.07 3.81
N TRP A 104 -4.82 -14.33 4.43
CA TRP A 104 -5.00 -15.48 5.31
C TRP A 104 -4.85 -16.81 4.55
N LEU A 105 -5.49 -16.92 3.37
CA LEU A 105 -5.35 -18.11 2.51
C LEU A 105 -3.89 -18.36 2.12
N ILE A 106 -3.18 -17.31 1.70
CA ILE A 106 -1.79 -17.40 1.26
C ILE A 106 -0.84 -17.71 2.42
N ALA A 107 -1.04 -17.08 3.60
CA ALA A 107 -0.13 -17.24 4.73
C ALA A 107 -0.31 -18.59 5.47
N ARG A 108 -1.54 -19.11 5.53
CA ARG A 108 -1.86 -20.30 6.36
C ARG A 108 -2.01 -21.58 5.59
N PHE A 109 -2.33 -21.54 4.30
CA PHE A 109 -2.61 -22.74 3.53
C PHE A 109 -1.57 -22.99 2.46
N ARG A 110 -1.20 -24.26 2.29
CA ARG A 110 -0.38 -24.73 1.16
C ARG A 110 -1.30 -25.40 0.16
N PHE A 111 -1.47 -24.79 -1.01
CA PHE A 111 -2.33 -25.31 -2.07
C PHE A 111 -1.66 -25.12 -3.44
N PRO A 112 -1.97 -25.97 -4.43
CA PRO A 112 -1.53 -25.75 -5.80
C PRO A 112 -2.14 -24.45 -6.32
N GLY A 113 -1.30 -23.55 -6.87
CA GLY A 113 -1.76 -22.21 -7.31
C GLY A 113 -1.49 -21.06 -6.33
N ARG A 114 -0.90 -21.30 -5.15
CA ARG A 114 -0.50 -20.24 -4.21
C ARG A 114 0.37 -19.17 -4.89
N THR A 115 1.34 -19.60 -5.68
CA THR A 115 2.23 -18.69 -6.43
C THR A 115 1.45 -17.90 -7.48
N LEU A 116 0.51 -18.54 -8.19
CA LEU A 116 -0.35 -17.85 -9.15
C LEU A 116 -1.21 -16.78 -8.48
N LEU A 117 -1.81 -17.08 -7.33
CA LEU A 117 -2.60 -16.11 -6.55
C LEU A 117 -1.75 -14.93 -6.09
N LEU A 118 -0.53 -15.17 -5.60
CA LEU A 118 0.43 -14.12 -5.26
C LEU A 118 0.75 -13.23 -6.46
N THR A 119 1.04 -13.84 -7.62
CA THR A 119 1.31 -13.09 -8.86
C THR A 119 0.11 -12.27 -9.28
N MET A 120 -1.11 -12.80 -9.16
CA MET A 120 -2.34 -12.05 -9.48
C MET A 120 -2.57 -10.88 -8.55
N VAL A 121 -2.28 -11.02 -7.25
CA VAL A 121 -2.35 -9.92 -6.28
C VAL A 121 -1.30 -8.84 -6.61
N ASP A 122 -0.13 -9.24 -7.10
CA ASP A 122 0.95 -8.31 -7.45
C ASP A 122 0.78 -7.67 -8.84
N LEU A 123 -0.11 -8.20 -9.67
CA LEU A 123 -0.35 -7.72 -11.03
C LEU A 123 -0.63 -6.21 -11.13
N PRO A 124 -1.43 -5.59 -10.22
CA PRO A 124 -1.66 -4.15 -10.24
C PRO A 124 -0.41 -3.28 -10.08
N PHE A 125 0.65 -3.80 -9.46
CA PHE A 125 1.93 -3.08 -9.38
C PHE A 125 2.75 -3.15 -10.68
N ALA A 126 2.57 -4.22 -11.45
CA ALA A 126 3.30 -4.42 -12.69
C ALA A 126 2.64 -3.72 -13.89
N ILE A 127 1.34 -3.49 -13.83
CA ILE A 127 0.54 -2.90 -14.91
C ILE A 127 0.27 -1.43 -14.62
N SER A 128 0.37 -0.59 -15.65
CA SER A 128 -0.03 0.82 -15.51
C SER A 128 -1.51 0.93 -15.14
N PRO A 129 -1.88 1.79 -14.18
CA PRO A 129 -3.28 2.02 -13.82
C PRO A 129 -4.18 2.40 -15.01
N VAL A 130 -3.64 3.12 -15.98
CA VAL A 130 -4.36 3.48 -17.23
C VAL A 130 -4.75 2.24 -18.01
N VAL A 131 -3.84 1.25 -18.12
CA VAL A 131 -4.12 -0.03 -18.81
C VAL A 131 -5.17 -0.83 -18.06
N VAL A 132 -5.16 -0.80 -16.72
CA VAL A 132 -6.22 -1.39 -15.88
C VAL A 132 -7.58 -0.75 -16.22
N GLY A 133 -7.64 0.57 -16.28
CA GLY A 133 -8.85 1.30 -16.67
C GLY A 133 -9.35 0.87 -18.05
N LEU A 134 -8.45 0.76 -19.04
CA LEU A 134 -8.78 0.29 -20.39
C LEU A 134 -9.31 -1.15 -20.38
N ALA A 135 -8.68 -2.04 -19.62
CA ALA A 135 -9.14 -3.42 -19.46
C ALA A 135 -10.57 -3.49 -18.88
N LEU A 136 -10.88 -2.64 -17.90
CA LEU A 136 -12.23 -2.53 -17.35
C LEU A 136 -13.24 -2.02 -18.41
N VAL A 137 -12.85 -1.05 -19.25
CA VAL A 137 -13.69 -0.57 -20.35
C VAL A 137 -13.94 -1.69 -21.37
N LEU A 138 -12.93 -2.48 -21.73
CA LEU A 138 -13.07 -3.62 -22.63
C LEU A 138 -13.93 -4.75 -22.02
N LEU A 139 -13.92 -4.92 -20.71
CA LEU A 139 -14.69 -5.95 -20.02
C LEU A 139 -16.16 -5.55 -19.81
N TYR A 140 -16.40 -4.33 -19.35
CA TYR A 140 -17.71 -3.83 -18.93
C TYR A 140 -18.38 -2.90 -19.92
N GLY A 141 -17.70 -2.55 -21.04
CA GLY A 141 -18.26 -1.71 -22.10
C GLY A 141 -19.41 -2.37 -22.85
N ASN A 142 -20.21 -1.58 -23.55
CA ASN A 142 -21.36 -2.08 -24.30
C ASN A 142 -21.02 -3.16 -25.34
N GLN A 143 -19.80 -3.15 -25.85
CA GLN A 143 -19.25 -4.17 -26.77
C GLN A 143 -18.32 -5.17 -26.08
N GLY A 144 -18.21 -5.09 -24.74
CA GLY A 144 -17.33 -5.94 -23.95
C GLY A 144 -17.96 -7.28 -23.58
N LEU A 145 -17.19 -8.12 -22.90
CA LEU A 145 -17.62 -9.47 -22.51
C LEU A 145 -18.81 -9.49 -21.55
N LEU A 146 -18.86 -8.57 -20.59
CA LEU A 146 -19.89 -8.50 -19.54
C LEU A 146 -20.91 -7.38 -19.78
N GLY A 147 -20.57 -6.36 -20.56
CA GLY A 147 -21.41 -5.19 -20.78
C GLY A 147 -22.82 -5.51 -21.26
N PRO A 148 -23.00 -6.30 -22.35
CA PRO A 148 -24.33 -6.64 -22.87
C PRO A 148 -25.22 -7.38 -21.86
N ARG A 149 -24.63 -8.28 -21.04
CA ARG A 149 -25.36 -9.02 -20.00
C ARG A 149 -25.79 -8.14 -18.84
N LEU A 150 -24.92 -7.21 -18.42
CA LEU A 150 -25.23 -6.28 -17.34
C LEU A 150 -26.24 -5.22 -17.77
N SER A 151 -26.12 -4.72 -19.00
CA SER A 151 -27.08 -3.75 -19.54
C SER A 151 -28.47 -4.35 -19.73
N SER A 152 -28.59 -5.62 -20.13
CA SER A 152 -29.88 -6.32 -20.19
C SER A 152 -30.53 -6.50 -18.78
N ALA A 153 -29.72 -6.52 -17.73
CA ALA A 153 -30.17 -6.51 -16.33
C ALA A 153 -30.42 -5.10 -15.78
N GLY A 154 -30.29 -4.05 -16.61
CA GLY A 154 -30.46 -2.65 -16.18
C GLY A 154 -29.27 -2.09 -15.39
N ILE A 155 -28.12 -2.79 -15.35
CA ILE A 155 -26.94 -2.38 -14.58
C ILE A 155 -25.93 -1.74 -15.54
N THR A 156 -25.69 -0.43 -15.38
CA THR A 156 -24.63 0.30 -16.08
C THR A 156 -23.44 0.48 -15.13
N VAL A 157 -22.32 -0.18 -15.46
CA VAL A 157 -21.10 -0.11 -14.63
C VAL A 157 -20.24 1.07 -15.03
N LEU A 158 -19.90 1.21 -16.33
CA LEU A 158 -19.00 2.25 -16.80
C LEU A 158 -19.59 3.67 -16.69
N PHE A 159 -18.70 4.62 -16.55
CA PHE A 159 -19.01 6.06 -16.44
C PHE A 159 -19.90 6.42 -15.23
N ASN A 160 -19.95 5.51 -14.25
CA ASN A 160 -20.69 5.64 -13.01
C ASN A 160 -19.80 5.30 -11.81
N THR A 161 -20.26 5.62 -10.59
CA THR A 161 -19.55 5.32 -9.34
C THR A 161 -19.06 3.87 -9.20
N PRO A 162 -19.80 2.82 -9.63
CA PRO A 162 -19.30 1.44 -9.57
C PRO A 162 -17.99 1.21 -10.32
N ALA A 163 -17.80 1.80 -11.51
CA ALA A 163 -16.56 1.67 -12.24
C ALA A 163 -15.37 2.31 -11.52
N LEU A 164 -15.61 3.48 -10.89
CA LEU A 164 -14.59 4.14 -10.09
C LEU A 164 -14.17 3.28 -8.90
N VAL A 165 -15.15 2.69 -8.19
CA VAL A 165 -14.89 1.79 -7.06
C VAL A 165 -14.12 0.56 -7.52
N LEU A 166 -14.53 -0.10 -8.61
CA LEU A 166 -13.84 -1.28 -9.14
C LEU A 166 -12.40 -0.97 -9.57
N ALA A 167 -12.20 0.13 -10.30
CA ALA A 167 -10.87 0.57 -10.74
C ALA A 167 -9.95 0.85 -9.55
N THR A 168 -10.44 1.61 -8.57
CA THR A 168 -9.70 1.93 -7.35
C THR A 168 -9.40 0.68 -6.53
N THR A 169 -10.41 -0.22 -6.36
CA THR A 169 -10.25 -1.49 -5.64
C THR A 169 -9.15 -2.34 -6.27
N PHE A 170 -9.17 -2.52 -7.59
CA PHE A 170 -8.17 -3.33 -8.28
C PHE A 170 -6.76 -2.79 -8.07
N VAL A 171 -6.55 -1.48 -8.27
CA VAL A 171 -5.22 -0.86 -8.15
C VAL A 171 -4.70 -0.89 -6.71
N THR A 172 -5.60 -0.81 -5.72
CA THR A 172 -5.21 -0.70 -4.31
C THR A 172 -5.28 -2.03 -3.53
N LEU A 173 -5.73 -3.12 -4.15
CA LEU A 173 -5.79 -4.46 -3.55
C LEU A 173 -4.46 -4.95 -2.94
N PRO A 174 -3.31 -4.81 -3.63
CA PRO A 174 -2.05 -5.34 -3.11
C PRO A 174 -1.61 -4.72 -1.79
N PHE A 175 -2.03 -3.50 -1.47
CA PHE A 175 -1.56 -2.79 -0.28
C PHE A 175 -1.95 -3.50 1.02
N ILE A 176 -3.18 -4.01 1.13
CA ILE A 176 -3.63 -4.76 2.30
C ILE A 176 -2.98 -6.14 2.35
N VAL A 177 -2.94 -6.85 1.23
CA VAL A 177 -2.40 -8.22 1.17
C VAL A 177 -0.92 -8.24 1.52
N ARG A 178 -0.13 -7.33 0.95
CA ARG A 178 1.32 -7.24 1.19
C ARG A 178 1.68 -6.81 2.61
N GLU A 179 0.82 -6.07 3.29
CA GLU A 179 1.02 -5.71 4.69
C GLU A 179 0.72 -6.89 5.62
N LEU A 180 -0.32 -7.68 5.29
CA LEU A 180 -0.79 -8.74 6.17
C LEU A 180 0.01 -10.04 6.05
N ILE A 181 0.48 -10.45 4.86
CA ILE A 181 1.19 -11.72 4.67
C ILE A 181 2.43 -11.82 5.56
N PRO A 182 3.40 -10.87 5.53
CA PRO A 182 4.59 -10.94 6.37
C PRO A 182 4.26 -10.93 7.86
N LEU A 183 3.20 -10.19 8.24
CA LEU A 183 2.75 -10.13 9.61
C LEU A 183 2.21 -11.49 10.06
N MET A 184 1.34 -12.12 9.28
CA MET A 184 0.81 -13.46 9.57
C MET A 184 1.91 -14.52 9.63
N GLU A 185 2.89 -14.46 8.72
CA GLU A 185 4.02 -15.36 8.71
C GLU A 185 4.94 -15.16 9.93
N SER A 186 5.10 -13.91 10.40
CA SER A 186 5.93 -13.60 11.58
C SER A 186 5.30 -14.00 12.91
N VAL A 187 3.98 -13.91 13.02
CA VAL A 187 3.23 -14.34 14.23
C VAL A 187 3.19 -15.87 14.34
N GLY A 188 3.23 -16.58 13.23
CA GLY A 188 3.12 -18.02 13.20
C GLY A 188 1.68 -18.52 13.44
N PRO A 189 1.44 -19.85 13.37
CA PRO A 189 0.13 -20.48 13.55
C PRO A 189 -0.15 -20.93 15.00
N ASP A 190 0.77 -20.74 15.94
CA ASP A 190 0.72 -21.39 17.25
C ASP A 190 -0.51 -21.01 18.08
N GLU A 191 -0.91 -19.73 18.07
CA GLU A 191 -2.12 -19.28 18.77
C GLU A 191 -3.39 -19.84 18.14
N GLU A 192 -3.42 -19.95 16.80
CA GLU A 192 -4.54 -20.53 16.04
C GLU A 192 -4.68 -22.05 16.33
N LEU A 193 -3.56 -22.76 16.37
CA LEU A 193 -3.52 -24.19 16.70
C LEU A 193 -3.94 -24.44 18.16
N ALA A 194 -3.51 -23.60 19.09
CA ALA A 194 -3.93 -23.68 20.48
C ALA A 194 -5.45 -23.49 20.61
N ALA A 195 -6.05 -22.51 19.91
CA ALA A 195 -7.49 -22.30 19.91
C ALA A 195 -8.26 -23.51 19.35
N LEU A 196 -7.78 -24.11 18.26
CA LEU A 196 -8.36 -25.32 17.68
C LEU A 196 -8.28 -26.51 18.64
N SER A 197 -7.14 -26.67 19.36
CA SER A 197 -6.97 -27.72 20.36
C SER A 197 -7.92 -27.60 21.55
N LEU A 198 -8.34 -26.37 21.85
CA LEU A 198 -9.36 -26.06 22.88
C LEU A 198 -10.81 -26.23 22.36
N GLY A 199 -11.00 -26.67 21.11
CA GLY A 199 -12.31 -26.92 20.52
C GLY A 199 -12.96 -25.74 19.81
N ALA A 200 -12.21 -24.67 19.53
CA ALA A 200 -12.73 -23.55 18.74
C ALA A 200 -13.00 -24.00 17.30
N SER A 201 -14.12 -23.58 16.71
CA SER A 201 -14.36 -23.74 15.28
C SER A 201 -13.43 -22.80 14.47
N GLY A 202 -13.17 -23.12 13.19
CA GLY A 202 -12.33 -22.28 12.33
C GLY A 202 -12.83 -20.83 12.23
N TRP A 203 -14.16 -20.61 12.28
CA TRP A 203 -14.76 -19.27 12.29
C TRP A 203 -14.49 -18.53 13.61
N GLN A 204 -14.62 -19.21 14.75
CA GLN A 204 -14.30 -18.66 16.06
C GLN A 204 -12.82 -18.31 16.17
N MET A 205 -11.93 -19.21 15.73
CA MET A 205 -10.50 -18.98 15.68
C MET A 205 -10.15 -17.74 14.85
N PHE A 206 -10.72 -17.61 13.65
CA PHE A 206 -10.47 -16.44 12.79
C PHE A 206 -10.87 -15.12 13.45
N TRP A 207 -12.09 -15.03 14.00
CA TRP A 207 -12.61 -13.78 14.57
C TRP A 207 -12.04 -13.44 15.94
N LEU A 208 -11.74 -14.44 16.78
CA LEU A 208 -11.34 -14.22 18.17
C LEU A 208 -9.81 -14.26 18.37
N VAL A 209 -9.06 -14.89 17.45
CA VAL A 209 -7.61 -15.04 17.56
C VAL A 209 -6.90 -14.34 16.39
N THR A 210 -7.17 -14.80 15.15
CA THR A 210 -6.43 -14.31 13.98
C THR A 210 -6.64 -12.81 13.74
N LEU A 211 -7.89 -12.37 13.64
CA LEU A 211 -8.22 -10.98 13.30
C LEU A 211 -7.75 -9.98 14.38
N PRO A 212 -7.97 -10.22 15.69
CA PRO A 212 -7.42 -9.36 16.72
C PRO A 212 -5.89 -9.31 16.77
N GLY A 213 -5.23 -10.45 16.51
CA GLY A 213 -3.77 -10.53 16.41
C GLY A 213 -3.18 -9.67 15.28
N LEU A 214 -3.97 -9.46 14.22
CA LEU A 214 -3.59 -8.67 13.04
C LEU A 214 -3.98 -7.19 13.10
N ARG A 215 -4.62 -6.72 14.17
CA ARG A 215 -5.20 -5.37 14.26
C ARG A 215 -4.26 -4.24 13.84
N LEU A 216 -2.97 -4.31 14.22
CA LEU A 216 -2.00 -3.29 13.85
C LEU A 216 -1.67 -3.31 12.37
N GLY A 217 -1.40 -4.49 11.80
CA GLY A 217 -1.18 -4.63 10.36
C GLY A 217 -2.40 -4.23 9.53
N LEU A 218 -3.60 -4.55 10.02
CA LEU A 218 -4.85 -4.09 9.39
C LEU A 218 -4.95 -2.57 9.38
N LEU A 219 -4.65 -1.91 10.49
CA LEU A 219 -4.64 -0.45 10.57
C LEU A 219 -3.61 0.16 9.60
N TYR A 220 -2.40 -0.40 9.53
CA TYR A 220 -1.39 0.03 8.55
C TYR A 220 -1.87 -0.18 7.11
N GLY A 221 -2.38 -1.36 6.79
CA GLY A 221 -2.93 -1.66 5.48
C GLY A 221 -4.09 -0.73 5.09
N ILE A 222 -5.00 -0.43 6.00
CA ILE A 222 -6.12 0.50 5.79
C ILE A 222 -5.61 1.91 5.51
N ILE A 223 -4.65 2.43 6.30
CA ILE A 223 -4.09 3.77 6.09
C ILE A 223 -3.41 3.88 4.73
N LEU A 224 -2.55 2.92 4.36
CA LEU A 224 -1.87 2.90 3.07
C LEU A 224 -2.85 2.77 1.90
N CYS A 225 -3.80 1.84 2.02
CA CYS A 225 -4.84 1.63 1.01
C CYS A 225 -5.71 2.89 0.83
N SER A 226 -6.09 3.55 1.94
CA SER A 226 -6.90 4.79 1.91
C SER A 226 -6.16 5.93 1.25
N ALA A 227 -4.90 6.17 1.62
CA ALA A 227 -4.07 7.21 1.01
C ALA A 227 -3.93 7.00 -0.50
N ARG A 228 -3.70 5.75 -0.92
CA ARG A 228 -3.58 5.38 -2.33
C ARG A 228 -4.91 5.49 -3.08
N ALA A 229 -6.02 5.09 -2.45
CA ALA A 229 -7.36 5.14 -3.04
C ALA A 229 -7.84 6.59 -3.30
N VAL A 230 -7.57 7.51 -2.37
CA VAL A 230 -7.92 8.94 -2.53
C VAL A 230 -7.12 9.59 -3.66
N GLY A 231 -5.85 9.20 -3.83
CA GLY A 231 -4.97 9.72 -4.88
C GLY A 231 -5.05 8.95 -6.20
N GLU A 232 -6.02 8.02 -6.40
CA GLU A 232 -6.11 7.26 -7.64
C GLU A 232 -6.56 8.15 -8.80
N PHE A 233 -5.72 8.19 -9.84
CA PHE A 233 -5.95 9.00 -11.05
C PHE A 233 -6.04 8.12 -12.30
N GLY A 234 -5.03 7.30 -12.59
CA GLY A 234 -4.84 6.68 -13.90
C GLY A 234 -5.98 5.76 -14.34
N ALA A 235 -6.39 4.80 -13.49
CA ALA A 235 -7.46 3.88 -13.81
C ALA A 235 -8.83 4.59 -13.81
N VAL A 236 -9.03 5.48 -12.84
CA VAL A 236 -10.26 6.27 -12.71
C VAL A 236 -10.43 7.23 -13.89
N TYR A 237 -9.34 7.81 -14.41
CA TYR A 237 -9.35 8.68 -15.60
C TYR A 237 -9.99 8.01 -16.82
N VAL A 238 -9.71 6.73 -17.04
CA VAL A 238 -10.21 5.98 -18.19
C VAL A 238 -11.67 5.55 -18.02
N VAL A 239 -12.05 5.11 -16.80
CA VAL A 239 -13.39 4.57 -16.55
C VAL A 239 -14.41 5.64 -16.16
N SER A 240 -13.98 6.86 -15.83
CA SER A 240 -14.86 7.98 -15.53
C SER A 240 -15.39 8.60 -16.82
N GLY A 241 -16.64 9.02 -16.84
CA GLY A 241 -17.21 9.75 -17.98
C GLY A 241 -16.65 11.17 -18.15
N ARG A 242 -15.77 11.63 -17.25
CA ARG A 242 -15.21 13.00 -17.21
C ARG A 242 -16.25 14.12 -17.23
N ILE A 243 -17.49 13.79 -16.83
CA ILE A 243 -18.59 14.76 -16.79
C ILE A 243 -18.53 15.48 -15.47
N ALA A 244 -18.40 16.81 -15.51
CA ALA A 244 -18.45 17.66 -14.34
C ALA A 244 -19.75 17.41 -13.55
N GLY A 245 -19.63 17.17 -12.22
CA GLY A 245 -20.76 16.85 -11.36
C GLY A 245 -21.24 15.40 -11.41
N ARG A 246 -20.64 14.51 -12.23
CA ARG A 246 -20.96 13.08 -12.25
C ARG A 246 -19.70 12.21 -12.39
N GLY A 247 -19.37 11.47 -11.33
CA GLY A 247 -18.29 10.48 -11.39
C GLY A 247 -16.88 11.07 -11.54
N GLN A 248 -16.66 12.28 -11.08
CA GLN A 248 -15.36 12.94 -11.09
C GLN A 248 -14.79 12.93 -9.68
N THR A 249 -13.56 12.42 -9.52
CA THR A 249 -12.82 12.44 -8.25
C THR A 249 -11.97 13.71 -8.14
N ILE A 250 -11.46 14.01 -6.93
CA ILE A 250 -10.59 15.18 -6.71
C ILE A 250 -9.39 15.19 -7.68
N PRO A 251 -8.60 14.09 -7.86
CA PRO A 251 -7.48 14.11 -8.81
C PRO A 251 -7.89 14.45 -10.25
N LEU A 252 -9.05 13.96 -10.70
CA LEU A 252 -9.58 14.28 -12.04
C LEU A 252 -10.01 15.75 -12.16
N ARG A 253 -10.57 16.30 -11.08
CA ARG A 253 -10.99 17.69 -11.06
C ARG A 253 -9.80 18.64 -11.04
N VAL A 254 -8.75 18.32 -10.27
CA VAL A 254 -7.48 19.05 -10.26
C VAL A 254 -6.88 19.11 -11.67
N GLU A 255 -6.79 17.97 -12.36
CA GLU A 255 -6.29 17.90 -13.74
C GLU A 255 -7.13 18.76 -14.68
N GLN A 256 -8.45 18.69 -14.59
CA GLN A 256 -9.34 19.49 -15.42
C GLN A 256 -9.16 21.00 -15.20
N LEU A 257 -9.11 21.46 -13.94
CA LEU A 257 -8.89 22.86 -13.59
C LEU A 257 -7.53 23.35 -14.07
N PHE A 258 -6.50 22.53 -13.92
CA PHE A 258 -5.16 22.82 -14.41
C PHE A 258 -5.15 23.02 -15.95
N GLN A 259 -5.84 22.17 -16.70
CA GLN A 259 -5.98 22.33 -18.15
C GLN A 259 -6.78 23.59 -18.54
N GLN A 260 -7.68 24.04 -17.67
CA GLN A 260 -8.47 25.27 -17.86
C GLN A 260 -7.75 26.53 -17.37
N TYR A 261 -6.51 26.42 -16.87
CA TYR A 261 -5.72 27.53 -16.30
C TYR A 261 -6.41 28.25 -15.12
N GLN A 262 -7.22 27.52 -14.35
CA GLN A 262 -7.90 28.04 -13.15
C GLN A 262 -7.05 27.79 -11.88
N SER A 263 -5.85 28.35 -11.86
CA SER A 263 -4.80 28.03 -10.89
C SER A 263 -5.19 28.13 -9.41
N PRO A 264 -5.95 29.09 -8.88
CA PRO A 264 -6.27 29.11 -7.45
C PRO A 264 -7.16 27.93 -7.01
N ALA A 265 -8.08 27.49 -7.87
CA ALA A 265 -9.00 26.42 -7.56
C ALA A 265 -8.35 25.03 -7.67
N ASP A 266 -7.44 24.80 -8.64
CA ASP A 266 -6.70 23.55 -8.77
C ASP A 266 -5.75 23.32 -7.58
N PHE A 267 -5.02 24.39 -7.15
CA PHE A 267 -4.16 24.33 -5.98
C PHE A 267 -4.95 24.14 -4.67
N ALA A 268 -6.14 24.71 -4.55
CA ALA A 268 -7.00 24.49 -3.39
C ALA A 268 -7.41 23.01 -3.27
N LEU A 269 -7.86 22.37 -4.35
CA LEU A 269 -8.18 20.93 -4.34
C LEU A 269 -6.93 20.06 -4.18
N ALA A 270 -5.80 20.40 -4.83
CA ALA A 270 -4.55 19.68 -4.68
C ALA A 270 -4.01 19.72 -3.25
N SER A 271 -4.24 20.84 -2.51
CA SER A 271 -3.85 20.96 -1.11
C SER A 271 -4.59 19.98 -0.20
N ILE A 272 -5.87 19.65 -0.49
CA ILE A 272 -6.62 18.62 0.24
C ILE A 272 -5.96 17.25 0.04
N LEU A 273 -5.64 16.87 -1.20
CA LEU A 273 -4.97 15.59 -1.48
C LEU A 273 -3.63 15.51 -0.77
N THR A 274 -2.84 16.59 -0.83
CA THR A 274 -1.56 16.68 -0.14
C THR A 274 -1.73 16.59 1.38
N GLY A 275 -2.73 17.27 1.93
CA GLY A 275 -3.08 17.21 3.36
C GLY A 275 -3.47 15.80 3.81
N ILE A 276 -4.29 15.07 3.03
CA ILE A 276 -4.65 13.68 3.32
C ILE A 276 -3.41 12.77 3.26
N ALA A 277 -2.53 12.96 2.26
CA ALA A 277 -1.29 12.19 2.16
C ALA A 277 -0.37 12.43 3.38
N LEU A 278 -0.17 13.69 3.78
CA LEU A 278 0.62 14.02 4.97
C LEU A 278 -0.02 13.49 6.25
N ALA A 279 -1.34 13.61 6.40
CA ALA A 279 -2.08 13.06 7.55
C ALA A 279 -1.94 11.54 7.64
N SER A 280 -1.98 10.82 6.51
CA SER A 280 -1.80 9.37 6.48
C SER A 280 -0.39 8.95 6.90
N LEU A 281 0.64 9.66 6.44
CA LEU A 281 2.02 9.43 6.87
C LEU A 281 2.21 9.70 8.36
N PHE A 282 1.61 10.77 8.87
CA PHE A 282 1.66 11.10 10.29
C PHE A 282 0.92 10.07 11.14
N ALA A 283 -0.28 9.64 10.72
CA ALA A 283 -1.04 8.59 11.39
C ALA A 283 -0.24 7.26 11.45
N ARG A 284 0.42 6.89 10.35
CA ARG A 284 1.32 5.73 10.34
C ARG A 284 2.45 5.87 11.37
N ARG A 285 3.12 7.01 11.41
CA ARG A 285 4.21 7.28 12.39
C ARG A 285 3.73 7.20 13.83
N LEU A 286 2.54 7.75 14.12
CA LEU A 286 1.95 7.66 15.47
C LEU A 286 1.67 6.20 15.86
N LEU A 287 1.13 5.38 14.95
CA LEU A 287 0.91 3.96 15.20
C LEU A 287 2.22 3.20 15.43
N GLU A 288 3.27 3.47 14.64
CA GLU A 288 4.60 2.88 14.82
C GLU A 288 5.17 3.22 16.21
N SER A 289 5.03 4.47 16.64
CA SER A 289 5.53 4.92 17.97
C SER A 289 4.73 4.32 19.13
N ALA A 290 3.41 4.13 18.95
CA ALA A 290 2.55 3.54 19.98
C ALA A 290 2.73 2.01 20.11
N SER A 291 3.20 1.35 19.04
CA SER A 291 3.36 -0.11 19.00
C SER A 291 4.63 -0.63 19.72
N GLY A 292 5.58 0.24 20.05
CA GLY A 292 6.87 -0.11 20.65
C GLY A 292 7.77 -1.00 19.75
N PRO A 293 9.07 -1.15 20.06
CA PRO A 293 9.91 -2.07 19.30
C PRO A 293 9.44 -3.50 19.55
N ARG A 294 8.97 -4.20 18.51
CA ARG A 294 8.71 -5.64 18.55
C ARG A 294 9.98 -6.34 18.99
N LYS A 295 10.02 -6.86 20.23
CA LYS A 295 11.03 -7.82 20.66
C LYS A 295 10.85 -9.07 19.79
N ILE A 296 11.71 -9.23 18.78
CA ILE A 296 11.89 -10.54 18.12
C ILE A 296 12.39 -11.46 19.24
N PRO A 297 11.70 -12.56 19.57
CA PRO A 297 12.23 -13.55 20.51
C PRO A 297 13.56 -14.00 19.93
N SER A 298 14.66 -13.72 20.63
CA SER A 298 15.95 -14.31 20.31
C SER A 298 15.74 -15.82 20.43
N ALA A 299 15.91 -16.54 19.32
CA ALA A 299 16.01 -17.99 19.34
C ALA A 299 17.10 -18.32 20.37
N THR A 300 16.70 -18.76 21.54
CA THR A 300 17.58 -19.34 22.54
C THR A 300 18.23 -20.54 21.88
N THR A 301 19.48 -20.40 21.52
CA THR A 301 20.39 -21.50 21.23
C THR A 301 20.42 -22.41 22.47
N SER A 302 19.48 -23.36 22.54
CA SER A 302 19.60 -24.53 23.44
C SER A 302 20.62 -25.46 22.82
N GLY A 303 21.87 -25.18 23.08
CA GLY A 303 23.01 -26.01 22.69
C GLY A 303 24.09 -25.92 23.73
N ASP A 304 23.75 -26.31 24.98
CA ASP A 304 24.73 -26.69 25.97
C ASP A 304 24.00 -27.47 27.09
N ALA A 305 23.85 -28.75 26.91
CA ALA A 305 23.76 -29.76 27.99
C ALA A 305 23.79 -31.15 27.39
N ALA A 306 24.94 -31.78 27.44
CA ALA A 306 25.29 -33.16 27.67
C ALA A 306 26.45 -33.62 26.79
#